data_c57e16a0e7f6a81019f2c472d1d10da3
#
_entry.id   c57e16a0e7f6a81019f2c472d1d10da3
#
_cell.length_a   1.000
_cell.length_b   1.000
_cell.length_c   1.000
_cell.angle_alpha   90.00
_cell.angle_beta   90.00
_cell.angle_gamma   90.00
#
_symmetry.space_group_name_H-M   'P 1'
#
loop_
_entity.id
_entity.type
_entity.pdbx_description
1 polymer ?
#
loop_
_entity_poly.entity_id
_entity_poly.type
_entity_poly.pdbx_seq_one_letter_code
_entity_poly.pdbx_strand_id
1 'polypeptide(L)'
;DIKSKDDVMVLHMSWIMEWAELDHLTGKQHAGMVKAFLSQSTDMLRVPYGKSVEHFKRRGIIVGSTNRDSGFLVDETGNRRFWVIPVTCTLENPINVSGLLAERDEIWSAAVAAFRRDEPSALSLESEALVAQENADYLVESPWRSPIAAWLATPHNQLKDITTDLLLTEAIERPLERQTRFDQQQVGTILRDLGYSRKKRRVGNCLKWVYTRD
;
A
#
# COMPACT_ATOMS: atom_id res chain seq x y z
N ASP A 1 -10.85 10.16 -13.26
CA ASP A 1 -10.84 8.69 -13.40
C ASP A 1 -9.50 8.25 -14.00
N ILE A 2 -8.79 7.36 -13.32
CA ILE A 2 -7.47 6.81 -13.74
C ILE A 2 -7.52 6.19 -15.15
N LYS A 3 -8.67 5.83 -15.65
CA LYS A 3 -8.89 5.23 -16.97
C LYS A 3 -9.18 6.25 -18.07
N SER A 4 -9.52 7.48 -17.72
CA SER A 4 -9.79 8.53 -18.68
C SER A 4 -8.49 9.08 -19.25
N LYS A 5 -8.38 9.15 -20.56
CA LYS A 5 -7.22 9.74 -21.24
C LYS A 5 -7.06 11.21 -20.92
N ASP A 6 -8.17 11.91 -20.79
CA ASP A 6 -8.18 13.36 -20.51
C ASP A 6 -7.68 13.62 -19.08
N ASP A 7 -8.09 12.78 -18.09
CA ASP A 7 -7.62 12.91 -16.72
C ASP A 7 -6.12 12.60 -16.61
N VAL A 8 -5.62 11.63 -17.39
CA VAL A 8 -4.17 11.35 -17.45
C VAL A 8 -3.41 12.50 -18.11
N MET A 9 -3.99 13.20 -19.08
CA MET A 9 -3.37 14.40 -19.65
C MET A 9 -3.23 15.52 -18.62
N VAL A 10 -4.21 15.70 -17.74
CA VAL A 10 -4.15 16.68 -16.65
C VAL A 10 -2.96 16.40 -15.71
N LEU A 11 -2.58 15.14 -15.50
CA LEU A 11 -1.40 14.77 -14.71
C LEU A 11 -0.10 15.38 -15.23
N HIS A 12 -0.02 15.62 -16.56
CA HIS A 12 1.16 16.22 -17.18
C HIS A 12 1.17 17.76 -17.16
N MET A 13 0.12 18.40 -16.67
CA MET A 13 -0.02 19.85 -16.64
C MET A 13 0.52 20.49 -15.34
N SER A 14 0.77 19.70 -14.29
CA SER A 14 1.21 20.19 -12.99
C SER A 14 2.31 19.31 -12.39
N TRP A 15 3.13 19.90 -11.53
CA TRP A 15 4.15 19.15 -10.78
C TRP A 15 3.57 18.43 -9.57
N ILE A 16 2.52 18.98 -8.97
CA ILE A 16 1.81 18.40 -7.84
C ILE A 16 0.35 18.29 -8.25
N MET A 17 -0.17 17.07 -8.24
CA MET A 17 -1.57 16.78 -8.51
C MET A 17 -2.25 16.31 -7.24
N GLU A 18 -3.28 17.01 -6.82
CA GLU A 18 -4.08 16.61 -5.70
C GLU A 18 -5.19 15.64 -6.13
N TRP A 19 -5.25 14.50 -5.45
CA TRP A 19 -6.39 13.60 -5.45
C TRP A 19 -7.16 13.80 -4.15
N ALA A 20 -8.15 14.66 -4.21
CA ALA A 20 -9.07 14.84 -3.09
C ALA A 20 -9.80 13.52 -2.78
N GLU A 21 -10.06 13.28 -1.50
CA GLU A 21 -10.85 12.15 -1.03
C GLU A 21 -10.32 10.77 -1.51
N LEU A 22 -9.10 10.42 -1.12
CA LEU A 22 -8.48 9.13 -1.44
C LEU A 22 -9.32 7.92 -1.01
N ASP A 23 -10.26 8.09 -0.10
CA ASP A 23 -11.12 7.03 0.43
C ASP A 23 -11.87 6.25 -0.64
N HIS A 24 -12.23 6.89 -1.73
CA HIS A 24 -12.90 6.26 -2.87
C HIS A 24 -11.94 5.45 -3.75
N LEU A 25 -10.65 5.78 -3.74
CA LEU A 25 -9.64 5.14 -4.59
C LEU A 25 -8.90 4.00 -3.88
N THR A 26 -8.84 4.02 -2.56
CA THR A 26 -8.12 3.03 -1.75
C THR A 26 -8.94 1.77 -1.44
N GLY A 27 -10.18 1.67 -1.91
CA GLY A 27 -11.00 0.46 -1.78
C GLY A 27 -10.37 -0.77 -2.43
N LYS A 28 -10.63 -1.98 -1.88
CA LYS A 28 -10.05 -3.26 -2.36
C LYS A 28 -10.19 -3.48 -3.88
N GLN A 29 -11.26 -2.98 -4.49
CA GLN A 29 -11.52 -3.13 -5.93
C GLN A 29 -10.58 -2.31 -6.81
N HIS A 30 -10.03 -1.21 -6.28
CA HIS A 30 -9.21 -0.26 -7.04
C HIS A 30 -7.73 -0.32 -6.69
N ALA A 31 -7.35 -0.95 -5.58
CA ALA A 31 -5.97 -0.98 -5.08
C ALA A 31 -4.96 -1.46 -6.14
N GLY A 32 -5.28 -2.50 -6.90
CA GLY A 32 -4.42 -3.00 -7.97
C GLY A 32 -4.23 -2.01 -9.12
N MET A 33 -5.29 -1.29 -9.49
CA MET A 33 -5.24 -0.26 -10.55
C MET A 33 -4.45 0.97 -10.09
N VAL A 34 -4.68 1.42 -8.87
CA VAL A 34 -3.93 2.53 -8.26
C VAL A 34 -2.44 2.20 -8.19
N LYS A 35 -2.08 1.00 -7.77
CA LYS A 35 -0.68 0.53 -7.79
C LYS A 35 -0.05 0.58 -9.18
N ALA A 36 -0.72 -0.02 -10.16
CA ALA A 36 -0.23 -0.03 -11.53
C ALA A 36 -0.04 1.40 -12.04
N PHE A 37 -1.03 2.26 -11.78
CA PHE A 37 -0.98 3.67 -12.16
C PHE A 37 0.16 4.43 -11.48
N LEU A 38 0.35 4.28 -10.17
CA LEU A 38 1.43 4.95 -9.44
C LEU A 38 2.82 4.44 -9.82
N SER A 39 2.94 3.20 -10.28
CA SER A 39 4.23 2.62 -10.71
C SER A 39 4.61 2.96 -12.15
N GLN A 40 3.71 3.55 -12.90
CA GLN A 40 3.94 3.88 -14.30
C GLN A 40 4.79 5.16 -14.40
N SER A 41 5.91 5.08 -15.10
CA SER A 41 6.83 6.21 -15.30
C SER A 41 6.57 6.99 -16.59
N THR A 42 5.81 6.41 -17.52
CA THR A 42 5.56 6.99 -18.84
C THR A 42 4.14 6.64 -19.28
N ASP A 43 3.41 7.64 -19.72
CA ASP A 43 2.07 7.48 -20.30
C ASP A 43 2.14 7.54 -21.83
N MET A 44 1.35 6.71 -22.47
CA MET A 44 1.18 6.70 -23.93
C MET A 44 -0.14 7.38 -24.29
N LEU A 45 -0.08 8.59 -24.75
CA LEU A 45 -1.25 9.41 -25.03
C LEU A 45 -1.27 9.88 -26.47
N ARG A 46 -2.44 9.99 -27.03
CA ARG A 46 -2.68 10.68 -28.29
C ARG A 46 -3.20 12.06 -27.97
N VAL A 47 -2.42 13.07 -28.28
CA VAL A 47 -2.82 14.48 -28.12
C VAL A 47 -4.08 14.73 -28.99
N PRO A 48 -5.07 15.49 -28.51
CA PRO A 48 -6.23 15.89 -29.31
C PRO A 48 -5.78 16.44 -30.66
N TYR A 49 -6.40 15.95 -31.72
CA TYR A 49 -6.05 16.26 -33.13
C TYR A 49 -4.67 15.75 -33.60
N GLY A 50 -3.89 15.10 -32.71
CA GLY A 50 -2.62 14.49 -33.09
C GLY A 50 -2.80 13.25 -33.99
N LYS A 51 -1.84 12.99 -34.88
CA LYS A 51 -1.85 11.83 -35.78
C LYS A 51 -1.26 10.57 -35.17
N SER A 52 -0.40 10.71 -34.16
CA SER A 52 0.36 9.63 -33.53
C SER A 52 0.14 9.57 -32.03
N VAL A 53 0.45 8.41 -31.44
CA VAL A 53 0.58 8.24 -29.99
C VAL A 53 1.99 8.68 -29.60
N GLU A 54 2.06 9.48 -28.55
CA GLU A 54 3.31 10.02 -28.03
C GLU A 54 3.58 9.51 -26.61
N HIS A 55 4.84 9.50 -26.21
CA HIS A 55 5.29 9.05 -24.88
C HIS A 55 5.54 10.27 -23.98
N PHE A 56 4.80 10.34 -22.89
CA PHE A 56 4.91 11.40 -21.89
C PHE A 56 5.52 10.83 -20.61
N LYS A 57 6.74 11.22 -20.29
CA LYS A 57 7.39 10.88 -19.00
C LYS A 57 6.69 11.63 -17.88
N ARG A 58 6.30 10.90 -16.83
CA ARG A 58 5.74 11.53 -15.62
C ARG A 58 6.83 12.31 -14.88
N ARG A 59 6.53 13.56 -14.55
CA ARG A 59 7.45 14.49 -13.87
C ARG A 59 6.87 15.02 -12.57
N GLY A 60 5.58 14.81 -12.35
CA GLY A 60 4.83 15.26 -11.17
C GLY A 60 4.70 14.17 -10.12
N ILE A 61 4.33 14.60 -8.92
CA ILE A 61 3.91 13.75 -7.81
C ILE A 61 2.41 13.84 -7.61
N ILE A 62 1.83 12.80 -7.02
CA ILE A 62 0.43 12.78 -6.65
C ILE A 62 0.37 12.87 -5.14
N VAL A 63 -0.39 13.84 -4.63
CA VAL A 63 -0.72 13.98 -3.22
C VAL A 63 -2.20 13.72 -3.04
N GLY A 64 -2.60 13.18 -1.91
CA GLY A 64 -4.00 12.96 -1.62
C GLY A 64 -4.29 13.15 -0.14
N SER A 65 -5.51 13.49 0.19
CA SER A 65 -5.98 13.67 1.55
C SER A 65 -7.03 12.62 1.91
N THR A 66 -7.06 12.24 3.18
CA THR A 66 -8.07 11.38 3.77
C THR A 66 -8.41 11.87 5.16
N ASN A 67 -9.67 11.73 5.57
CA ASN A 67 -10.12 12.04 6.92
C ASN A 67 -10.08 10.81 7.84
N ARG A 68 -9.51 9.69 7.39
CA ARG A 68 -9.40 8.48 8.19
C ARG A 68 -8.10 8.48 8.98
N ASP A 69 -8.21 8.23 10.26
CA ASP A 69 -7.05 8.10 11.15
C ASP A 69 -6.30 6.77 10.94
N SER A 70 -6.95 5.74 10.40
CA SER A 70 -6.36 4.42 10.15
C SER A 70 -7.18 3.64 9.11
N GLY A 71 -6.65 2.50 8.66
CA GLY A 71 -7.41 1.53 7.86
C GLY A 71 -7.78 2.00 6.45
N PHE A 72 -6.95 2.82 5.81
CA PHE A 72 -7.15 3.26 4.44
C PHE A 72 -6.15 2.65 3.44
N LEU A 73 -5.03 2.11 3.88
CA LEU A 73 -4.09 1.38 3.03
C LEU A 73 -4.50 -0.10 2.94
N VAL A 74 -4.97 -0.52 1.78
CA VAL A 74 -5.55 -1.87 1.58
C VAL A 74 -4.49 -2.92 1.25
N ASP A 75 -3.26 -2.51 0.92
CA ASP A 75 -2.30 -3.40 0.30
C ASP A 75 -1.01 -3.54 1.09
N GLU A 76 -0.86 -4.69 1.71
CA GLU A 76 0.31 -5.06 2.51
C GLU A 76 1.63 -5.06 1.72
N THR A 77 1.60 -5.30 0.40
CA THR A 77 2.81 -5.42 -0.42
C THR A 77 3.17 -4.16 -1.20
N GLY A 78 2.29 -3.16 -1.23
CA GLY A 78 2.42 -1.96 -2.06
C GLY A 78 2.62 -0.65 -1.31
N ASN A 79 2.69 -0.69 0.00
CA ASN A 79 2.73 0.50 0.86
C ASN A 79 3.95 1.39 0.65
N ARG A 80 5.06 0.87 0.15
CA ARG A 80 6.24 1.65 -0.24
C ARG A 80 5.96 2.76 -1.26
N ARG A 81 4.78 2.77 -1.89
CA ARG A 81 4.35 3.82 -2.83
C ARG A 81 3.64 4.97 -2.16
N PHE A 82 3.27 4.80 -0.91
CA PHE A 82 2.55 5.79 -0.13
C PHE A 82 3.45 6.29 0.99
N TRP A 83 3.55 7.60 1.10
CA TRP A 83 4.17 8.28 2.22
C TRP A 83 3.05 8.95 2.98
N VAL A 84 2.67 8.36 4.09
CA VAL A 84 1.63 8.92 4.95
C VAL A 84 2.26 10.01 5.79
N ILE A 85 1.68 11.20 5.72
CA ILE A 85 2.10 12.36 6.50
C ILE A 85 0.93 12.72 7.42
N PRO A 86 0.99 12.36 8.71
CA PRO A 86 -0.05 12.74 9.65
C PRO A 86 -0.07 14.25 9.84
N VAL A 87 -1.26 14.85 9.71
CA VAL A 87 -1.47 16.28 9.91
C VAL A 87 -2.13 16.47 11.27
N THR A 88 -1.41 17.09 12.20
CA THR A 88 -1.83 17.32 13.59
C THR A 88 -2.15 18.78 13.84
N CYS A 89 -2.99 19.40 12.99
CA CYS A 89 -3.43 20.77 13.23
C CYS A 89 -4.66 20.77 14.15
N THR A 90 -4.72 21.78 15.04
CA THR A 90 -5.85 22.04 15.94
C THR A 90 -6.30 23.48 15.79
N LEU A 91 -7.44 23.82 16.38
CA LEU A 91 -7.90 25.22 16.43
C LEU A 91 -6.90 26.13 17.18
N GLU A 92 -6.18 25.58 18.15
CA GLU A 92 -5.16 26.31 18.93
C GLU A 92 -3.82 26.38 18.18
N ASN A 93 -3.55 25.41 17.30
CA ASN A 93 -2.35 25.36 16.48
C ASN A 93 -2.71 25.08 15.01
N PRO A 94 -3.29 26.07 14.30
CA PRO A 94 -3.68 25.93 12.90
C PRO A 94 -2.44 25.93 11.99
N ILE A 95 -2.62 25.39 10.78
CA ILE A 95 -1.58 25.45 9.74
C ILE A 95 -1.26 26.91 9.43
N ASN A 96 0.01 27.28 9.55
CA ASN A 96 0.49 28.63 9.25
C ASN A 96 0.67 28.84 7.74
N VAL A 97 -0.43 29.08 7.03
CA VAL A 97 -0.43 29.32 5.57
C VAL A 97 0.36 30.58 5.21
N SER A 98 0.28 31.63 6.04
CA SER A 98 1.02 32.89 5.80
C SER A 98 2.53 32.69 5.89
N GLY A 99 2.99 31.91 6.88
CA GLY A 99 4.40 31.54 7.01
C GLY A 99 4.88 30.72 5.80
N LEU A 100 4.10 29.73 5.40
CA LEU A 100 4.43 28.92 4.21
C LEU A 100 4.52 29.76 2.94
N LEU A 101 3.64 30.74 2.76
CA LEU A 101 3.70 31.66 1.63
C LEU A 101 4.94 32.55 1.65
N ALA A 102 5.38 32.99 2.83
CA ALA A 102 6.59 33.79 2.99
C ALA A 102 7.87 32.97 2.68
N GLU A 103 7.91 31.71 3.09
CA GLU A 103 9.07 30.80 2.91
C GLU A 103 9.05 30.04 1.57
N ARG A 104 8.01 30.14 0.79
CA ARG A 104 7.79 29.38 -0.44
C ARG A 104 9.00 29.41 -1.38
N ASP A 105 9.54 30.58 -1.63
CA ASP A 105 10.62 30.76 -2.63
C ASP A 105 11.96 30.18 -2.11
N GLU A 106 12.18 30.20 -0.80
CA GLU A 106 13.33 29.58 -0.15
C GLU A 106 13.22 28.04 -0.23
N ILE A 107 12.04 27.49 0.03
CA ILE A 107 11.77 26.04 -0.10
C ILE A 107 12.04 25.56 -1.54
N TRP A 108 11.54 26.28 -2.54
CA TRP A 108 11.79 25.97 -3.93
C TRP A 108 13.27 26.12 -4.32
N SER A 109 13.94 27.13 -3.81
CA SER A 109 15.37 27.33 -4.03
C SER A 109 16.19 26.17 -3.47
N ALA A 110 15.85 25.68 -2.27
CA ALA A 110 16.49 24.53 -1.66
C ALA A 110 16.26 23.25 -2.49
N ALA A 111 15.03 23.02 -2.95
CA ALA A 111 14.70 21.88 -3.81
C ALA A 111 15.46 21.90 -5.14
N VAL A 112 15.59 23.06 -5.78
CA VAL A 112 16.38 23.23 -7.02
C VAL A 112 17.86 22.99 -6.75
N ALA A 113 18.38 23.45 -5.62
CA ALA A 113 19.76 23.20 -5.25
C ALA A 113 20.05 21.71 -5.02
N ALA A 114 19.15 21.00 -4.36
CA ALA A 114 19.23 19.54 -4.18
C ALA A 114 19.21 18.80 -5.53
N PHE A 115 18.29 19.17 -6.42
CA PHE A 115 18.22 18.62 -7.77
C PHE A 115 19.52 18.84 -8.58
N ARG A 116 20.11 20.03 -8.48
CA ARG A 116 21.38 20.35 -9.18
C ARG A 116 22.59 19.59 -8.63
N ARG A 117 22.50 19.10 -7.38
CA ARG A 117 23.52 18.25 -6.75
C ARG A 117 23.29 16.76 -7.03
N ASP A 118 22.32 16.41 -7.88
CA ASP A 118 21.92 15.03 -8.14
C ASP A 118 21.59 14.24 -6.86
N GLU A 119 20.96 14.89 -5.87
CA GLU A 119 20.52 14.21 -4.67
C GLU A 119 19.50 13.12 -5.03
N PRO A 120 19.62 11.90 -4.46
CA PRO A 120 18.72 10.82 -4.77
C PRO A 120 17.26 11.19 -4.45
N SER A 121 16.38 11.06 -5.44
CA SER A 121 14.93 11.23 -5.24
C SER A 121 14.24 9.97 -4.71
N ALA A 122 14.95 8.83 -4.69
CA ALA A 122 14.47 7.58 -4.12
C ALA A 122 14.94 7.44 -2.67
N LEU A 123 14.10 6.83 -1.83
CA LEU A 123 14.47 6.50 -0.46
C LEU A 123 15.58 5.45 -0.43
N SER A 124 16.44 5.53 0.59
CA SER A 124 17.34 4.44 0.94
C SER A 124 16.55 3.22 1.46
N LEU A 125 17.15 2.04 1.43
CA LEU A 125 16.51 0.83 1.98
C LEU A 125 16.14 0.98 3.46
N GLU A 126 16.95 1.70 4.25
CA GLU A 126 16.63 2.00 5.65
C GLU A 126 15.41 2.91 5.77
N SER A 127 15.35 3.97 4.96
CA SER A 127 14.21 4.88 4.94
C SER A 127 12.93 4.19 4.44
N GLU A 128 13.04 3.30 3.45
CA GLU A 128 11.90 2.48 3.01
C GLU A 128 11.36 1.59 4.13
N ALA A 129 12.25 1.01 4.96
CA ALA A 129 11.84 0.18 6.09
C ALA A 129 11.12 1.00 7.18
N LEU A 130 11.60 2.21 7.47
CA LEU A 130 10.95 3.13 8.41
C LEU A 130 9.56 3.55 7.91
N VAL A 131 9.44 3.96 6.65
CA VAL A 131 8.13 4.30 6.04
C VAL A 131 7.19 3.10 6.05
N ALA A 132 7.69 1.89 5.79
CA ALA A 132 6.87 0.69 5.86
C ALA A 132 6.36 0.41 7.29
N GLN A 133 7.17 0.67 8.30
CA GLN A 133 6.79 0.55 9.71
C GLN A 133 5.72 1.59 10.08
N GLU A 134 5.92 2.85 9.73
CA GLU A 134 4.93 3.91 9.97
C GLU A 134 3.62 3.64 9.24
N ASN A 135 3.68 3.18 8.00
CA ASN A 135 2.50 2.85 7.21
C ASN A 135 1.71 1.65 7.77
N ALA A 136 2.30 0.83 8.63
CA ALA A 136 1.62 -0.32 9.23
C ALA A 136 0.40 0.09 10.06
N ASP A 137 0.43 1.25 10.71
CA ASP A 137 -0.66 1.79 11.52
C ASP A 137 -1.88 2.19 10.67
N TYR A 138 -1.68 2.43 9.38
CA TYR A 138 -2.71 2.86 8.43
C TYR A 138 -3.25 1.72 7.57
N LEU A 139 -2.77 0.49 7.77
CA LEU A 139 -3.25 -0.69 7.06
C LEU A 139 -4.68 -1.07 7.46
N VAL A 140 -5.45 -1.53 6.49
CA VAL A 140 -6.71 -2.21 6.76
C VAL A 140 -6.41 -3.56 7.36
N GLU A 141 -6.64 -3.73 8.65
CA GLU A 141 -6.53 -5.05 9.26
C GLU A 141 -7.50 -6.05 8.63
N SER A 142 -7.00 -7.23 8.35
CA SER A 142 -7.85 -8.33 7.92
C SER A 142 -8.74 -8.77 9.09
N PRO A 143 -10.08 -8.89 8.90
CA PRO A 143 -10.97 -9.40 9.94
C PRO A 143 -10.62 -10.83 10.38
N TRP A 144 -9.78 -11.53 9.62
CA TRP A 144 -9.32 -12.89 9.92
C TRP A 144 -8.11 -12.92 10.85
N ARG A 145 -7.42 -11.79 11.04
CA ARG A 145 -6.20 -11.73 11.87
C ARG A 145 -6.47 -12.15 13.32
N SER A 146 -7.48 -11.54 13.94
CA SER A 146 -7.83 -11.83 15.34
C SER A 146 -8.28 -13.28 15.57
N PRO A 147 -9.20 -13.87 14.77
CA PRO A 147 -9.56 -15.29 14.90
C PRO A 147 -8.37 -16.23 14.70
N ILE A 148 -7.52 -15.97 13.70
CA ILE A 148 -6.33 -16.77 13.44
C ILE A 148 -5.33 -16.67 14.61
N ALA A 149 -5.07 -15.47 15.12
CA ALA A 149 -4.18 -15.27 16.26
C ALA A 149 -4.69 -15.99 17.52
N ALA A 150 -5.98 -15.90 17.81
CA ALA A 150 -6.61 -16.60 18.92
C ALA A 150 -6.51 -18.13 18.77
N TRP A 151 -6.75 -18.66 17.58
CA TRP A 151 -6.61 -20.08 17.28
C TRP A 151 -5.16 -20.57 17.48
N LEU A 152 -4.18 -19.81 16.99
CA LEU A 152 -2.75 -20.11 17.14
C LEU A 152 -2.26 -20.03 18.62
N ALA A 153 -2.86 -19.18 19.43
CA ALA A 153 -2.55 -19.05 20.84
C ALA A 153 -3.05 -20.26 21.70
N THR A 154 -3.98 -21.05 21.18
CA THR A 154 -4.54 -22.21 21.88
C THR A 154 -3.50 -23.33 21.95
N PRO A 155 -3.11 -23.84 23.16
CA PRO A 155 -2.03 -24.82 23.33
C PRO A 155 -2.24 -26.11 22.53
N HIS A 156 -3.47 -26.62 22.46
CA HIS A 156 -3.82 -27.81 21.70
C HIS A 156 -3.54 -27.66 20.20
N ASN A 157 -3.71 -26.47 19.65
CA ASN A 157 -3.54 -26.18 18.23
C ASN A 157 -2.06 -26.03 17.83
N GLN A 158 -1.19 -25.69 18.77
CA GLN A 158 0.26 -25.57 18.54
C GLN A 158 0.92 -26.90 18.18
N LEU A 159 0.27 -28.03 18.50
CA LEU A 159 0.73 -29.38 18.15
C LEU A 159 0.36 -29.80 16.73
N LYS A 160 -0.51 -29.04 16.04
CA LYS A 160 -0.97 -29.35 14.69
C LYS A 160 -0.02 -28.81 13.62
N ASP A 161 0.01 -29.48 12.48
CA ASP A 161 0.68 -28.97 11.28
C ASP A 161 -0.15 -27.80 10.71
N ILE A 162 0.29 -26.57 10.94
CA ILE A 162 -0.41 -25.36 10.56
C ILE A 162 -0.39 -25.21 9.03
N THR A 163 -1.53 -25.31 8.40
CA THR A 163 -1.72 -25.08 6.96
C THR A 163 -2.78 -24.01 6.74
N THR A 164 -2.77 -23.38 5.58
CA THR A 164 -3.79 -22.36 5.21
C THR A 164 -5.20 -22.95 5.21
N ASP A 165 -5.36 -24.19 4.72
CA ASP A 165 -6.65 -24.87 4.66
C ASP A 165 -7.21 -25.17 6.06
N LEU A 166 -6.32 -25.58 6.99
CA LEU A 166 -6.68 -25.87 8.37
C LEU A 166 -7.21 -24.59 9.05
N LEU A 167 -6.50 -23.46 8.91
CA LEU A 167 -6.91 -22.20 9.51
C LEU A 167 -8.19 -21.66 8.89
N LEU A 168 -8.37 -21.80 7.59
CA LEU A 168 -9.62 -21.42 6.92
C LEU A 168 -10.80 -22.24 7.47
N THR A 169 -10.59 -23.54 7.74
CA THR A 169 -11.63 -24.41 8.25
C THR A 169 -11.89 -24.22 9.74
N GLU A 170 -10.84 -24.20 10.58
CA GLU A 170 -10.99 -24.25 12.04
C GLU A 170 -11.00 -22.86 12.70
N ALA A 171 -10.29 -21.88 12.16
CA ALA A 171 -10.22 -20.54 12.75
C ALA A 171 -11.23 -19.57 12.13
N ILE A 172 -11.48 -19.71 10.82
CA ILE A 172 -12.39 -18.83 10.05
C ILE A 172 -13.76 -19.47 9.81
N GLU A 173 -13.89 -20.77 10.10
CA GLU A 173 -15.10 -21.55 9.87
C GLU A 173 -15.59 -21.54 8.42
N ARG A 174 -14.64 -21.43 7.46
CA ARG A 174 -14.93 -21.40 6.04
C ARG A 174 -14.92 -22.82 5.45
N PRO A 175 -16.04 -23.33 4.95
CA PRO A 175 -16.12 -24.67 4.38
C PRO A 175 -15.14 -24.86 3.22
N LEU A 176 -14.55 -26.05 3.10
CA LEU A 176 -13.56 -26.39 2.07
C LEU A 176 -14.03 -26.04 0.64
N GLU A 177 -15.31 -26.27 0.36
CA GLU A 177 -15.94 -26.00 -0.93
C GLU A 177 -15.96 -24.51 -1.31
N ARG A 178 -15.86 -23.62 -0.31
CA ARG A 178 -15.88 -22.16 -0.48
C ARG A 178 -14.49 -21.53 -0.36
N GLN A 179 -13.46 -22.34 -0.10
CA GLN A 179 -12.10 -21.83 0.00
C GLN A 179 -11.54 -21.55 -1.40
N THR A 180 -11.01 -20.35 -1.56
CA THR A 180 -10.40 -19.91 -2.81
C THR A 180 -8.88 -19.77 -2.65
N ARG A 181 -8.17 -19.72 -3.76
CA ARG A 181 -6.72 -19.43 -3.77
C ARG A 181 -6.42 -18.07 -3.14
N PHE A 182 -7.30 -17.12 -3.29
CA PHE A 182 -7.19 -15.80 -2.67
C PHE A 182 -7.25 -15.89 -1.15
N ASP A 183 -8.17 -16.69 -0.61
CA ASP A 183 -8.29 -16.91 0.84
C ASP A 183 -7.02 -17.52 1.43
N GLN A 184 -6.46 -18.53 0.73
CA GLN A 184 -5.19 -19.16 1.14
C GLN A 184 -4.01 -18.18 1.11
N GLN A 185 -3.97 -17.26 0.14
CA GLN A 185 -2.97 -16.21 0.06
C GLN A 185 -3.12 -15.24 1.24
N GLN A 186 -4.34 -14.81 1.55
CA GLN A 186 -4.62 -13.90 2.65
C GLN A 186 -4.21 -14.51 4.00
N VAL A 187 -4.58 -15.78 4.27
CA VAL A 187 -4.13 -16.48 5.48
C VAL A 187 -2.61 -16.61 5.52
N GLY A 188 -1.99 -16.91 4.38
CA GLY A 188 -0.52 -16.99 4.27
C GLY A 188 0.19 -15.67 4.58
N THR A 189 -0.41 -14.54 4.25
CA THR A 189 0.10 -13.21 4.61
C THR A 189 -0.04 -12.97 6.11
N ILE A 190 -1.24 -13.20 6.68
CA ILE A 190 -1.47 -13.05 8.13
C ILE A 190 -0.48 -13.90 8.95
N LEU A 191 -0.20 -15.14 8.51
CA LEU A 191 0.76 -16.00 9.19
C LEU A 191 2.18 -15.43 9.17
N ARG A 192 2.62 -14.86 8.05
CA ARG A 192 3.94 -14.20 7.96
C ARG A 192 4.03 -12.99 8.88
N ASP A 193 2.98 -12.18 8.94
CA ASP A 193 2.90 -11.00 9.83
C ASP A 193 2.90 -11.40 11.31
N LEU A 194 2.40 -12.60 11.62
CA LEU A 194 2.47 -13.19 12.95
C LEU A 194 3.81 -13.91 13.25
N GLY A 195 4.78 -13.81 12.33
CA GLY A 195 6.13 -14.35 12.50
C GLY A 195 6.26 -15.84 12.15
N TYR A 196 5.33 -16.38 11.35
CA TYR A 196 5.43 -17.77 10.89
C TYR A 196 6.14 -17.86 9.54
N SER A 197 7.08 -18.78 9.42
CA SER A 197 7.78 -19.10 8.18
C SER A 197 7.16 -20.31 7.47
N ARG A 198 7.19 -20.29 6.13
CA ARG A 198 6.61 -21.36 5.30
C ARG A 198 7.66 -22.41 4.96
N LYS A 199 7.44 -23.66 5.35
CA LYS A 199 8.34 -24.78 5.06
C LYS A 199 7.58 -25.94 4.40
N LYS A 200 8.25 -26.69 3.50
CA LYS A 200 7.68 -27.94 2.95
C LYS A 200 7.89 -29.05 3.97
N ARG A 201 6.82 -29.75 4.33
CA ARG A 201 6.86 -30.88 5.26
C ARG A 201 5.96 -32.01 4.74
N ARG A 202 6.35 -33.25 5.02
CA ARG A 202 5.50 -34.40 4.73
C ARG A 202 4.45 -34.55 5.84
N VAL A 203 3.18 -34.40 5.46
CA VAL A 203 2.02 -34.56 6.33
C VAL A 203 1.25 -35.78 5.85
N GLY A 204 1.34 -36.88 6.59
CA GLY A 204 0.88 -38.19 6.11
C GLY A 204 1.62 -38.62 4.85
N ASN A 205 0.91 -38.98 3.78
CA ASN A 205 1.48 -39.42 2.50
C ASN A 205 1.72 -38.27 1.49
N CYS A 206 1.38 -37.02 1.83
CA CYS A 206 1.48 -35.88 0.93
C CYS A 206 2.52 -34.87 1.41
N LEU A 207 3.22 -34.24 0.45
CA LEU A 207 4.09 -33.10 0.71
C LEU A 207 3.22 -31.84 0.76
N LYS A 208 3.11 -31.23 1.93
CA LYS A 208 2.32 -30.00 2.14
C LYS A 208 3.20 -28.82 2.56
N TRP A 209 2.72 -27.63 2.29
CA TRP A 209 3.27 -26.42 2.87
C TRP A 209 2.70 -26.22 4.27
N VAL A 210 3.57 -26.17 5.27
CA VAL A 210 3.23 -25.89 6.65
C VAL A 210 3.89 -24.60 7.12
N TYR A 211 3.32 -23.98 8.11
CA TYR A 211 3.84 -22.77 8.71
C TYR A 211 4.35 -23.09 10.12
N THR A 212 5.55 -22.64 10.43
CA THR A 212 6.21 -22.85 11.72
C THR A 212 6.69 -21.51 12.25
N ARG A 213 6.59 -21.32 13.55
CA ARG A 213 7.24 -20.20 14.24
C ARG A 213 8.61 -20.70 14.68
N ASP A 214 9.68 -20.00 14.30
CA ASP A 214 11.05 -20.31 14.74
C ASP A 214 11.27 -19.87 16.16
#